data_95ed6676ccd095d386b5dd520638bbaa
#
_entry.id   95ed6676ccd095d386b5dd520638bbaa
#
_cell.length_a   1.000
_cell.length_b   1.000
_cell.length_c   1.000
_cell.angle_alpha   90.00
_cell.angle_beta   90.00
_cell.angle_gamma   90.00
#
_symmetry.space_group_name_H-M   'P 1'
#
loop_
_entity.id
_entity.type
_entity.pdbx_description
1 polymer ?
#
loop_
_entity_poly.entity_id
_entity_poly.type
_entity_poly.pdbx_seq_one_letter_code
_entity_poly.pdbx_strand_id
1 'polypeptide(L)'
;MNLSKFIKIIISSLLCLALLCSCSSNRHLKDLLIAEGLGIDFKDENLSVTLQTLNVGMSNTSETPPGNMTLNLTSNGKTVSSSISNISKSASKRIFFGHNKLTVLGKDLILNDIKNYIDFFLRSEDARADVCVCASKSTAKSILESKENDTSVPSENILYLININQKTGQSIIVYENELLNLYSDKTSDIYLPILERKDEKSTVKTAGIGLFSNNKLSYITNENETKGFVMLKNKTDDVLLQLNDEKLGKIDIKLSNVKCKNSVKYINSKVTFCTDISADLMLGEIEKGADIKLDQNDYLRINALAKKECESVAKSAFSACQNAGSDALRIGKYLAKDLPEVYENQKDNWKQNFKKVSFYATSNINLEKLSDNSQIE
;
A
#
# COMPACT_ATOMS: atom_id res chain seq x y z
N MET A 1 -31.79 -60.80 18.89
CA MET A 1 -31.25 -59.63 18.16
C MET A 1 -30.91 -60.06 16.73
N ASN A 2 -31.61 -59.55 15.70
CA ASN A 2 -31.49 -60.06 14.33
C ASN A 2 -30.07 -59.90 13.78
N LEU A 3 -29.45 -60.98 13.33
CA LEU A 3 -28.10 -61.02 12.74
C LEU A 3 -27.85 -59.88 11.68
N SER A 4 -28.93 -59.60 10.90
CA SER A 4 -28.84 -58.48 9.90
C SER A 4 -28.73 -57.09 10.52
N LYS A 5 -29.26 -56.80 11.69
CA LYS A 5 -29.10 -55.55 12.42
C LYS A 5 -27.69 -55.42 12.99
N PHE A 6 -27.11 -56.52 13.47
CA PHE A 6 -25.77 -56.55 14.01
C PHE A 6 -24.71 -56.30 12.91
N ILE A 7 -24.89 -56.90 11.73
CA ILE A 7 -24.03 -56.66 10.57
C ILE A 7 -24.11 -55.22 10.09
N LYS A 8 -25.29 -54.60 10.06
CA LYS A 8 -25.45 -53.18 9.70
C LYS A 8 -24.74 -52.22 10.66
N ILE A 9 -24.78 -52.52 11.96
CA ILE A 9 -24.08 -51.71 12.98
C ILE A 9 -22.57 -51.84 12.82
N ILE A 10 -22.04 -53.02 12.55
CA ILE A 10 -20.59 -53.23 12.30
C ILE A 10 -20.14 -52.51 11.05
N ILE A 11 -20.90 -52.58 9.94
CA ILE A 11 -20.56 -51.87 8.70
C ILE A 11 -20.59 -50.35 8.89
N SER A 12 -21.61 -49.83 9.61
CA SER A 12 -21.71 -48.42 9.93
C SER A 12 -20.54 -47.92 10.80
N SER A 13 -20.17 -48.72 11.82
CA SER A 13 -19.03 -48.39 12.70
C SER A 13 -17.69 -48.41 11.94
N LEU A 14 -17.50 -49.40 11.04
CA LEU A 14 -16.30 -49.48 10.19
C LEU A 14 -16.20 -48.33 9.22
N LEU A 15 -17.34 -47.90 8.65
CA LEU A 15 -17.40 -46.73 7.76
C LEU A 15 -17.10 -45.44 8.52
N CYS A 16 -17.60 -45.26 9.74
CA CYS A 16 -17.25 -44.13 10.59
C CYS A 16 -15.75 -44.11 10.99
N LEU A 17 -15.17 -45.27 11.29
CA LEU A 17 -13.73 -45.38 11.58
C LEU A 17 -12.89 -45.01 10.35
N ALA A 18 -13.28 -45.44 9.15
CA ALA A 18 -12.59 -45.10 7.90
C ALA A 18 -12.63 -43.58 7.59
N LEU A 19 -13.74 -42.91 7.92
CA LEU A 19 -13.86 -41.47 7.78
C LEU A 19 -13.00 -40.66 8.79
N LEU A 20 -12.77 -41.19 9.97
CA LEU A 20 -11.93 -40.59 11.01
C LEU A 20 -10.43 -40.69 10.70
N CYS A 21 -9.98 -41.65 9.88
CA CYS A 21 -8.60 -41.80 9.47
C CYS A 21 -8.17 -40.83 8.34
N SER A 22 -9.11 -40.06 7.75
CA SER A 22 -8.88 -39.26 6.55
C SER A 22 -8.16 -37.93 6.78
N CYS A 23 -7.89 -37.50 8.03
CA CYS A 23 -7.28 -36.16 8.31
C CYS A 23 -5.92 -36.28 8.99
N SER A 24 -4.97 -37.03 8.42
CA SER A 24 -3.61 -37.11 8.97
C SER A 24 -2.56 -36.48 8.02
N SER A 25 -2.75 -35.22 7.58
CA SER A 25 -1.64 -34.43 7.09
C SER A 25 -1.05 -33.58 8.24
N ASN A 26 -0.57 -34.22 9.29
CA ASN A 26 0.17 -33.54 10.36
C ASN A 26 1.49 -33.00 9.80
N ARG A 27 1.45 -31.80 9.23
CA ARG A 27 2.65 -31.05 8.86
C ARG A 27 3.23 -30.49 10.15
N HIS A 28 4.33 -31.03 10.63
CA HIS A 28 5.00 -30.47 11.79
C HIS A 28 5.56 -29.09 11.44
N LEU A 29 5.29 -28.08 12.25
CA LEU A 29 5.75 -26.70 12.06
C LEU A 29 7.29 -26.62 11.94
N LYS A 30 8.01 -27.54 12.62
CA LYS A 30 9.48 -27.67 12.56
C LYS A 30 10.03 -28.04 11.17
N ASP A 31 9.19 -28.58 10.28
CA ASP A 31 9.57 -29.03 8.94
C ASP A 31 9.27 -27.96 7.88
N LEU A 32 8.80 -26.78 8.31
CA LEU A 32 8.45 -25.66 7.44
C LEU A 32 9.43 -24.50 7.59
N LEU A 33 9.72 -23.85 6.47
CA LEU A 33 10.28 -22.51 6.40
C LEU A 33 9.12 -21.53 6.23
N ILE A 34 8.77 -20.84 7.29
CA ILE A 34 7.64 -19.91 7.28
C ILE A 34 8.11 -18.60 6.65
N ALA A 35 7.60 -18.28 5.46
CA ALA A 35 7.88 -17.03 4.76
C ALA A 35 7.08 -15.88 5.38
N GLU A 36 7.76 -14.84 5.82
CA GLU A 36 7.18 -13.59 6.36
C GLU A 36 7.24 -12.46 5.33
N GLY A 37 8.23 -12.49 4.44
CA GLY A 37 8.43 -11.51 3.39
C GLY A 37 9.02 -12.11 2.12
N LEU A 38 8.62 -11.56 0.98
CA LEU A 38 9.11 -11.91 -0.34
C LEU A 38 9.71 -10.67 -1.00
N GLY A 39 10.97 -10.73 -1.40
CA GLY A 39 11.63 -9.71 -2.20
C GLY A 39 11.90 -10.22 -3.60
N ILE A 40 11.62 -9.41 -4.63
CA ILE A 40 11.87 -9.77 -6.02
C ILE A 40 12.66 -8.64 -6.67
N ASP A 41 13.88 -8.97 -7.09
CA ASP A 41 14.78 -8.10 -7.81
C ASP A 41 14.98 -8.61 -9.25
N PHE A 42 15.32 -7.70 -10.15
CA PHE A 42 15.70 -8.04 -11.52
C PHE A 42 17.15 -7.64 -11.73
N LYS A 43 17.99 -8.61 -12.14
CA LYS A 43 19.42 -8.39 -12.38
C LYS A 43 19.92 -9.31 -13.46
N ASP A 44 20.68 -8.77 -14.42
CA ASP A 44 21.35 -9.53 -15.48
C ASP A 44 20.41 -10.51 -16.20
N GLU A 45 19.23 -10.01 -16.61
CA GLU A 45 18.16 -10.80 -17.26
C GLU A 45 17.61 -11.97 -16.43
N ASN A 46 17.88 -12.01 -15.13
CA ASN A 46 17.36 -12.99 -14.21
C ASN A 46 16.56 -12.32 -13.09
N LEU A 47 15.65 -13.08 -12.51
CA LEU A 47 14.95 -12.70 -11.29
C LEU A 47 15.73 -13.23 -10.08
N SER A 48 16.02 -12.35 -9.13
CA SER A 48 16.59 -12.69 -7.84
C SER A 48 15.49 -12.62 -6.80
N VAL A 49 15.19 -13.76 -6.17
CA VAL A 49 14.16 -13.84 -5.13
C VAL A 49 14.82 -13.98 -3.78
N THR A 50 14.41 -13.15 -2.84
CA THR A 50 14.78 -13.20 -1.42
C THR A 50 13.58 -13.55 -0.59
N LEU A 51 13.64 -14.65 0.16
CA LEU A 51 12.65 -15.04 1.14
C LEU A 51 13.15 -14.67 2.53
N GLN A 52 12.39 -13.86 3.24
CA GLN A 52 12.56 -13.68 4.67
C GLN A 52 11.73 -14.72 5.40
N THR A 53 12.38 -15.56 6.19
CA THR A 53 11.73 -16.66 6.91
C THR A 53 11.99 -16.55 8.41
N LEU A 54 11.07 -17.09 9.22
CA LEU A 54 11.30 -17.22 10.65
C LEU A 54 12.35 -18.29 10.93
N ASN A 55 13.27 -17.99 11.84
CA ASN A 55 14.26 -18.95 12.32
C ASN A 55 13.70 -19.74 13.52
N VAL A 56 12.88 -20.73 13.22
CA VAL A 56 12.16 -21.56 14.22
C VAL A 56 13.12 -22.43 15.08
N GLY A 57 14.41 -22.47 14.76
CA GLY A 57 15.42 -23.28 15.50
C GLY A 57 16.01 -22.60 16.75
N MET A 58 15.78 -21.30 16.93
CA MET A 58 16.19 -20.59 18.14
C MET A 58 15.05 -20.57 19.16
N SER A 59 14.80 -21.71 19.79
CA SER A 59 13.96 -21.77 20.97
C SER A 59 14.65 -21.07 22.13
N ASN A 60 13.91 -20.22 22.83
CA ASN A 60 14.21 -19.46 24.02
C ASN A 60 15.00 -20.25 25.09
N THR A 61 16.30 -20.30 24.96
CA THR A 61 17.14 -20.49 26.10
C THR A 61 17.60 -19.11 26.55
N SER A 62 17.31 -18.77 27.77
CA SER A 62 17.49 -17.46 28.42
C SER A 62 18.94 -16.93 28.50
N GLU A 63 19.86 -17.48 27.70
CA GLU A 63 21.29 -17.14 27.74
C GLU A 63 21.89 -16.70 26.41
N THR A 64 21.12 -16.68 25.33
CA THR A 64 21.61 -16.15 24.06
C THR A 64 21.04 -14.74 23.80
N PRO A 65 21.89 -13.76 23.39
CA PRO A 65 21.40 -12.45 22.94
C PRO A 65 20.35 -12.68 21.85
N PRO A 66 19.33 -11.81 21.71
CA PRO A 66 18.32 -11.97 20.70
C PRO A 66 18.99 -12.02 19.32
N GLY A 67 19.31 -13.23 18.87
CA GLY A 67 19.84 -13.50 17.54
C GLY A 67 18.75 -13.20 16.50
N ASN A 68 19.14 -12.93 15.28
CA ASN A 68 18.22 -12.66 14.18
C ASN A 68 17.10 -13.70 14.15
N MET A 69 15.89 -13.31 14.54
CA MET A 69 14.69 -14.18 14.46
C MET A 69 14.32 -14.52 13.04
N THR A 70 14.95 -13.88 12.05
CA THR A 70 14.70 -14.11 10.63
C THR A 70 15.96 -14.55 9.91
N LEU A 71 15.76 -15.39 8.89
CA LEU A 71 16.78 -15.81 7.95
C LEU A 71 16.35 -15.37 6.54
N ASN A 72 17.24 -14.72 5.82
CA ASN A 72 17.02 -14.33 4.43
C ASN A 72 17.71 -15.32 3.49
N LEU A 73 16.91 -16.00 2.66
CA LEU A 73 17.38 -16.96 1.64
C LEU A 73 17.21 -16.32 0.28
N THR A 74 18.30 -16.26 -0.49
CA THR A 74 18.27 -15.64 -1.83
C THR A 74 18.69 -16.64 -2.89
N SER A 75 17.97 -16.66 -4.02
CA SER A 75 18.35 -17.44 -5.20
C SER A 75 17.91 -16.75 -6.49
N ASN A 76 18.55 -17.12 -7.59
CA ASN A 76 18.28 -16.58 -8.92
C ASN A 76 17.59 -17.61 -9.82
N GLY A 77 16.81 -17.13 -10.78
CA GLY A 77 16.16 -17.95 -11.78
C GLY A 77 15.57 -17.10 -12.91
N LYS A 78 15.10 -17.75 -13.97
CA LYS A 78 14.42 -17.06 -15.09
C LYS A 78 13.00 -16.64 -14.73
N THR A 79 12.40 -17.26 -13.73
CA THR A 79 11.05 -16.94 -13.21
C THR A 79 11.08 -16.90 -11.69
N VAL A 80 10.09 -16.26 -11.08
CA VAL A 80 9.91 -16.27 -9.61
C VAL A 80 9.82 -17.71 -9.10
N SER A 81 9.00 -18.54 -9.74
CA SER A 81 8.84 -19.96 -9.36
C SER A 81 10.14 -20.75 -9.43
N SER A 82 10.98 -20.55 -10.49
CA SER A 82 12.27 -21.22 -10.60
C SER A 82 13.27 -20.76 -9.53
N SER A 83 13.25 -19.48 -9.16
CA SER A 83 14.07 -18.96 -8.08
C SER A 83 13.66 -19.56 -6.73
N ILE A 84 12.36 -19.64 -6.43
CA ILE A 84 11.82 -20.28 -5.22
C ILE A 84 12.18 -21.78 -5.20
N SER A 85 12.05 -22.47 -6.33
CA SER A 85 12.45 -23.88 -6.45
C SER A 85 13.95 -24.07 -6.15
N ASN A 86 14.80 -23.15 -6.58
CA ASN A 86 16.24 -23.21 -6.28
C ASN A 86 16.53 -22.97 -4.79
N ILE A 87 15.78 -22.09 -4.12
CA ILE A 87 15.85 -21.97 -2.65
C ILE A 87 15.46 -23.30 -2.00
N SER A 88 14.36 -23.93 -2.45
CA SER A 88 13.88 -25.20 -1.91
C SER A 88 14.87 -26.34 -2.03
N LYS A 89 15.70 -26.36 -3.10
CA LYS A 89 16.74 -27.39 -3.30
C LYS A 89 17.88 -27.30 -2.28
N SER A 90 18.15 -26.11 -1.76
CA SER A 90 19.18 -25.87 -0.73
C SER A 90 18.61 -25.87 0.69
N ALA A 91 17.30 -25.77 0.82
CA ALA A 91 16.61 -25.78 2.10
C ALA A 91 16.30 -27.20 2.55
N SER A 92 16.60 -27.52 3.79
CA SER A 92 16.22 -28.81 4.42
C SER A 92 14.75 -28.88 4.80
N LYS A 93 13.97 -27.84 4.55
CA LYS A 93 12.57 -27.65 4.95
C LYS A 93 11.74 -27.14 3.78
N ARG A 94 10.43 -27.43 3.80
CA ARG A 94 9.49 -26.93 2.78
C ARG A 94 9.15 -25.46 3.06
N ILE A 95 9.16 -24.65 2.02
CA ILE A 95 8.71 -23.24 2.09
C ILE A 95 7.18 -23.20 2.23
N PHE A 96 6.70 -22.40 3.19
CA PHE A 96 5.30 -22.17 3.46
C PHE A 96 4.97 -20.68 3.38
N PHE A 97 4.18 -20.29 2.39
CA PHE A 97 3.81 -18.89 2.11
C PHE A 97 2.55 -18.42 2.88
N GLY A 98 1.87 -19.33 3.59
CA GLY A 98 0.63 -18.99 4.29
C GLY A 98 0.76 -17.91 5.38
N HIS A 99 1.98 -17.46 5.70
CA HIS A 99 2.24 -16.38 6.64
C HIS A 99 2.92 -15.15 6.01
N ASN A 100 3.12 -15.16 4.69
CA ASN A 100 3.69 -14.02 3.98
C ASN A 100 2.80 -12.77 4.16
N LYS A 101 3.38 -11.67 4.62
CA LYS A 101 2.68 -10.41 4.91
C LYS A 101 3.07 -9.28 3.97
N LEU A 102 4.27 -9.38 3.38
CA LEU A 102 4.86 -8.32 2.58
C LEU A 102 5.56 -8.88 1.34
N THR A 103 5.29 -8.27 0.19
CA THR A 103 6.08 -8.45 -1.02
C THR A 103 6.72 -7.13 -1.42
N VAL A 104 8.03 -7.13 -1.62
CA VAL A 104 8.81 -5.97 -2.05
C VAL A 104 9.28 -6.18 -3.47
N LEU A 105 8.97 -5.25 -4.36
CA LEU A 105 9.43 -5.22 -5.75
C LEU A 105 10.63 -4.27 -5.86
N GLY A 106 11.78 -4.80 -6.28
CA GLY A 106 13.01 -4.03 -6.41
C GLY A 106 12.99 -3.03 -7.56
N LYS A 107 13.87 -2.02 -7.49
CA LYS A 107 13.94 -0.89 -8.42
C LYS A 107 13.98 -1.34 -9.89
N ASP A 108 14.90 -2.24 -10.23
CA ASP A 108 15.09 -2.62 -11.63
C ASP A 108 13.90 -3.42 -12.18
N LEU A 109 13.22 -4.18 -11.33
CA LEU A 109 11.98 -4.87 -11.70
C LEU A 109 10.87 -3.88 -12.06
N ILE A 110 10.62 -2.89 -11.20
CA ILE A 110 9.53 -1.93 -11.43
C ILE A 110 9.81 -0.97 -12.60
N LEU A 111 11.07 -0.73 -12.93
CA LEU A 111 11.46 0.07 -14.11
C LEU A 111 11.32 -0.72 -15.42
N ASN A 112 11.46 -2.05 -15.38
CA ASN A 112 11.34 -2.90 -16.56
C ASN A 112 9.91 -3.34 -16.84
N ASP A 113 9.35 -4.22 -16.04
CA ASP A 113 7.95 -4.67 -16.11
C ASP A 113 7.63 -5.57 -14.91
N ILE A 114 6.54 -5.28 -14.21
CA ILE A 114 6.09 -6.11 -13.09
C ILE A 114 5.21 -7.29 -13.52
N LYS A 115 4.99 -7.49 -14.82
CA LYS A 115 4.12 -8.54 -15.35
C LYS A 115 4.53 -9.94 -14.89
N ASN A 116 5.84 -10.22 -14.84
CA ASN A 116 6.34 -11.54 -14.43
C ASN A 116 5.99 -11.85 -12.97
N TYR A 117 5.96 -10.84 -12.11
CA TYR A 117 5.50 -10.99 -10.73
C TYR A 117 4.00 -11.26 -10.68
N ILE A 118 3.22 -10.49 -11.43
CA ILE A 118 1.76 -10.66 -11.49
C ILE A 118 1.40 -12.05 -12.03
N ASP A 119 2.07 -12.53 -13.08
CA ASP A 119 1.85 -13.87 -13.62
C ASP A 119 2.18 -14.97 -12.59
N PHE A 120 3.26 -14.81 -11.82
CA PHE A 120 3.59 -15.72 -10.71
C PHE A 120 2.46 -15.75 -9.68
N PHE A 121 1.98 -14.59 -9.25
CA PHE A 121 0.93 -14.51 -8.24
C PHE A 121 -0.38 -15.17 -8.72
N LEU A 122 -0.79 -14.89 -9.96
CA LEU A 122 -1.99 -15.46 -10.56
C LEU A 122 -1.97 -17.00 -10.66
N ARG A 123 -0.79 -17.61 -10.73
CA ARG A 123 -0.60 -19.06 -10.89
C ARG A 123 -0.21 -19.77 -9.61
N SER A 124 0.09 -19.05 -8.54
CA SER A 124 0.50 -19.64 -7.27
C SER A 124 -0.70 -20.10 -6.46
N GLU A 125 -0.74 -21.39 -6.13
CA GLU A 125 -1.77 -21.98 -5.28
C GLU A 125 -1.68 -21.50 -3.81
N ASP A 126 -0.48 -21.11 -3.38
CA ASP A 126 -0.21 -20.62 -2.02
C ASP A 126 -0.33 -19.09 -1.91
N ALA A 127 -0.74 -18.39 -2.98
CA ALA A 127 -0.87 -16.94 -3.00
C ALA A 127 -2.00 -16.46 -2.08
N ARG A 128 -1.71 -15.42 -1.28
CA ARG A 128 -2.69 -14.79 -0.39
C ARG A 128 -3.09 -13.43 -0.92
N ALA A 129 -4.38 -13.16 -0.93
CA ALA A 129 -4.94 -11.91 -1.43
C ALA A 129 -4.66 -10.69 -0.52
N ASP A 130 -4.31 -10.93 0.74
CA ASP A 130 -4.10 -9.93 1.80
C ASP A 130 -2.62 -9.62 2.08
N VAL A 131 -1.70 -10.02 1.21
CA VAL A 131 -0.29 -9.64 1.27
C VAL A 131 -0.14 -8.19 0.81
N CYS A 132 0.56 -7.37 1.60
CA CYS A 132 0.89 -6.00 1.19
C CYS A 132 1.99 -6.02 0.12
N VAL A 133 1.77 -5.32 -0.98
CA VAL A 133 2.75 -5.14 -2.05
C VAL A 133 3.29 -3.72 -2.01
N CYS A 134 4.60 -3.59 -2.02
CA CYS A 134 5.30 -2.32 -2.09
C CYS A 134 6.46 -2.40 -3.09
N ALA A 135 7.00 -1.25 -3.44
CA ALA A 135 8.17 -1.18 -4.30
C ALA A 135 9.31 -0.41 -3.61
N SER A 136 10.52 -0.58 -4.10
CA SER A 136 11.72 0.00 -3.51
C SER A 136 12.46 0.88 -4.51
N LYS A 137 13.09 1.97 -4.01
CA LYS A 137 14.09 2.75 -4.78
C LYS A 137 15.45 2.05 -4.87
N SER A 138 15.64 0.95 -4.13
CA SER A 138 16.83 0.10 -4.11
C SER A 138 16.44 -1.35 -4.42
N THR A 139 17.27 -2.31 -4.04
CA THR A 139 16.91 -3.73 -4.15
C THR A 139 15.87 -4.12 -3.10
N ALA A 140 14.99 -5.05 -3.46
CA ALA A 140 14.03 -5.64 -2.52
C ALA A 140 14.76 -6.36 -1.38
N LYS A 141 15.85 -7.04 -1.71
CA LYS A 141 16.74 -7.68 -0.74
C LYS A 141 17.19 -6.70 0.35
N SER A 142 17.68 -5.51 -0.03
CA SER A 142 18.17 -4.52 0.94
C SER A 142 17.10 -4.02 1.90
N ILE A 143 15.84 -3.97 1.44
CA ILE A 143 14.70 -3.61 2.28
C ILE A 143 14.40 -4.71 3.31
N LEU A 144 14.35 -5.98 2.89
CA LEU A 144 14.11 -7.12 3.78
C LEU A 144 15.27 -7.38 4.76
N GLU A 145 16.49 -6.96 4.43
CA GLU A 145 17.67 -7.04 5.29
C GLU A 145 17.81 -5.82 6.21
N SER A 146 16.82 -4.94 6.28
CA SER A 146 16.85 -3.79 7.18
C SER A 146 16.86 -4.26 8.64
N LYS A 147 17.74 -3.67 9.44
CA LYS A 147 17.81 -3.90 10.89
C LYS A 147 17.18 -2.71 11.57
N GLU A 148 15.99 -2.86 12.07
CA GLU A 148 15.40 -1.90 13.00
C GLU A 148 15.70 -2.35 14.42
N ASN A 149 15.98 -1.37 15.29
CA ASN A 149 16.64 -1.62 16.58
C ASN A 149 15.89 -2.55 17.54
N ASP A 150 14.58 -2.77 17.39
CA ASP A 150 13.78 -3.44 18.43
C ASP A 150 12.88 -4.57 17.96
N THR A 151 12.87 -4.94 16.68
CA THR A 151 11.94 -5.95 16.24
C THR A 151 12.59 -7.02 15.39
N SER A 152 12.08 -8.16 15.62
CA SER A 152 12.58 -9.42 15.15
C SER A 152 12.26 -9.73 13.67
N VAL A 153 11.26 -9.06 13.06
CA VAL A 153 10.77 -9.37 11.71
C VAL A 153 10.62 -8.11 10.86
N PRO A 154 11.61 -7.79 10.00
CA PRO A 154 11.60 -6.58 9.16
C PRO A 154 10.34 -6.41 8.30
N SER A 155 9.80 -7.48 7.70
CA SER A 155 8.57 -7.40 6.88
C SER A 155 7.35 -6.92 7.66
N GLU A 156 7.20 -7.31 8.94
CA GLU A 156 6.11 -6.84 9.80
C GLU A 156 6.23 -5.35 10.11
N ASN A 157 7.46 -4.90 10.42
CA ASN A 157 7.72 -3.49 10.70
C ASN A 157 7.44 -2.60 9.51
N ILE A 158 7.85 -3.06 8.32
CA ILE A 158 7.63 -2.31 7.09
C ILE A 158 6.13 -2.21 6.81
N LEU A 159 5.37 -3.29 6.99
CA LEU A 159 3.91 -3.25 6.87
C LEU A 159 3.30 -2.26 7.86
N TYR A 160 3.76 -2.28 9.11
CA TYR A 160 3.31 -1.35 10.15
C TYR A 160 3.67 0.11 9.81
N LEU A 161 4.88 0.36 9.31
CA LEU A 161 5.33 1.66 8.84
C LEU A 161 4.43 2.20 7.71
N ILE A 162 4.13 1.40 6.69
CA ILE A 162 3.24 1.78 5.60
C ILE A 162 1.84 2.12 6.14
N ASN A 163 1.33 1.32 7.08
CA ASN A 163 0.00 1.51 7.67
C ASN A 163 -0.10 2.82 8.47
N ILE A 164 0.89 3.12 9.33
CA ILE A 164 0.90 4.39 10.09
C ILE A 164 0.98 5.57 9.13
N ASN A 165 1.86 5.52 8.15
CA ASN A 165 2.02 6.60 7.17
C ASN A 165 0.79 6.78 6.28
N GLN A 166 0.01 5.73 6.02
CA GLN A 166 -1.29 5.89 5.36
C GLN A 166 -2.26 6.71 6.19
N LYS A 167 -2.35 6.48 7.50
CA LYS A 167 -3.26 7.21 8.39
C LYS A 167 -3.00 8.71 8.42
N THR A 168 -1.77 9.12 8.11
CA THR A 168 -1.35 10.54 8.07
C THR A 168 -1.17 11.09 6.66
N GLY A 169 -1.63 10.35 5.65
CA GLY A 169 -1.58 10.77 4.24
C GLY A 169 -0.19 10.69 3.59
N GLN A 170 0.78 10.00 4.21
CA GLN A 170 2.17 9.95 3.73
C GLN A 170 2.52 8.66 2.96
N SER A 171 1.60 7.70 2.92
CA SER A 171 1.76 6.44 2.17
C SER A 171 0.39 5.86 1.84
N ILE A 172 0.37 4.71 1.17
CA ILE A 172 -0.84 3.97 0.85
C ILE A 172 -0.57 2.47 0.96
N ILE A 173 -1.49 1.71 1.54
CA ILE A 173 -1.44 0.25 1.48
C ILE A 173 -2.09 -0.22 0.19
N VAL A 174 -1.41 -1.13 -0.48
CA VAL A 174 -1.93 -1.87 -1.63
C VAL A 174 -1.74 -3.35 -1.36
N TYR A 175 -2.83 -4.09 -1.36
CA TYR A 175 -2.81 -5.54 -1.21
C TYR A 175 -2.79 -6.24 -2.58
N GLU A 176 -2.39 -7.50 -2.61
CA GLU A 176 -2.32 -8.32 -3.82
C GLU A 176 -3.64 -8.32 -4.61
N ASN A 177 -4.78 -8.46 -3.93
CA ASN A 177 -6.09 -8.42 -4.58
C ASN A 177 -6.37 -7.05 -5.25
N GLU A 178 -5.93 -5.95 -4.61
CA GLU A 178 -6.05 -4.61 -5.19
C GLU A 178 -5.15 -4.45 -6.41
N LEU A 179 -3.89 -4.91 -6.31
CA LEU A 179 -2.93 -4.90 -7.43
C LEU A 179 -3.47 -5.68 -8.64
N LEU A 180 -4.03 -6.87 -8.42
CA LEU A 180 -4.63 -7.66 -9.50
C LEU A 180 -5.83 -6.97 -10.13
N ASN A 181 -6.68 -6.33 -9.32
CA ASN A 181 -7.81 -5.56 -9.81
C ASN A 181 -7.35 -4.36 -10.65
N LEU A 182 -6.28 -3.67 -10.23
CA LEU A 182 -5.70 -2.58 -11.01
C LEU A 182 -5.08 -3.06 -12.33
N TYR A 183 -4.38 -4.18 -12.30
CA TYR A 183 -3.77 -4.77 -13.48
C TYR A 183 -4.80 -5.24 -14.52
N SER A 184 -5.90 -5.82 -14.05
CA SER A 184 -6.96 -6.36 -14.93
C SER A 184 -7.89 -5.27 -15.46
N ASP A 185 -7.97 -4.12 -14.80
CA ASP A 185 -8.87 -3.01 -15.13
C ASP A 185 -8.22 -2.10 -16.19
N LYS A 186 -8.71 -2.17 -17.43
CA LYS A 186 -8.24 -1.33 -18.55
C LYS A 186 -8.50 0.17 -18.35
N THR A 187 -9.32 0.54 -17.36
CA THR A 187 -9.68 1.92 -17.04
C THR A 187 -8.83 2.53 -15.94
N SER A 188 -7.77 1.84 -15.52
CA SER A 188 -6.91 2.30 -14.41
C SER A 188 -5.48 1.82 -14.59
N ASP A 189 -4.55 2.50 -13.96
CA ASP A 189 -3.16 2.11 -13.88
C ASP A 189 -2.77 1.74 -12.43
N ILE A 190 -1.68 1.01 -12.31
CA ILE A 190 -1.15 0.53 -11.03
C ILE A 190 -0.50 1.69 -10.26
N TYR A 191 -0.61 1.63 -8.95
CA TYR A 191 0.16 2.43 -8.00
C TYR A 191 0.60 1.57 -6.83
N LEU A 192 1.78 1.85 -6.27
CA LEU A 192 2.35 1.12 -5.14
C LEU A 192 3.04 2.09 -4.17
N PRO A 193 3.03 1.82 -2.86
CA PRO A 193 3.87 2.56 -1.91
C PRO A 193 5.33 2.31 -2.23
N ILE A 194 6.13 3.38 -2.20
CA ILE A 194 7.56 3.32 -2.44
C ILE A 194 8.31 3.38 -1.11
N LEU A 195 9.26 2.47 -0.96
CA LEU A 195 10.18 2.42 0.16
C LEU A 195 11.57 2.89 -0.25
N GLU A 196 12.28 3.50 0.68
CA GLU A 196 13.66 3.93 0.50
C GLU A 196 14.50 3.51 1.71
N ARG A 197 15.69 3.01 1.42
CA ARG A 197 16.77 2.80 2.38
C ARG A 197 18.06 3.33 1.75
N LYS A 198 18.70 4.29 2.40
CA LYS A 198 19.87 4.98 1.82
C LYS A 198 21.12 4.09 1.82
N ASP A 199 21.34 3.38 2.90
CA ASP A 199 22.50 2.51 3.10
C ASP A 199 22.15 1.39 4.10
N GLU A 200 23.07 0.46 4.33
CA GLU A 200 22.86 -0.69 5.23
C GLU A 200 22.63 -0.32 6.71
N LYS A 201 23.01 0.89 7.12
CA LYS A 201 22.84 1.39 8.48
C LYS A 201 21.55 2.21 8.64
N SER A 202 20.95 2.64 7.53
CA SER A 202 19.73 3.46 7.53
C SER A 202 18.50 2.61 7.78
N THR A 203 17.52 3.18 8.47
CA THR A 203 16.18 2.62 8.58
C THR A 203 15.43 2.73 7.27
N VAL A 204 14.45 1.86 7.06
CA VAL A 204 13.52 1.97 5.93
C VAL A 204 12.55 3.11 6.19
N LYS A 205 12.23 3.87 5.15
CA LYS A 205 11.19 4.91 5.19
C LYS A 205 10.29 4.85 3.97
N THR A 206 9.09 5.37 4.08
CA THR A 206 8.22 5.62 2.92
C THR A 206 8.76 6.81 2.12
N ALA A 207 8.67 6.72 0.79
CA ALA A 207 9.28 7.69 -0.12
C ALA A 207 8.33 8.13 -1.24
N GLY A 208 7.03 8.17 -0.93
CA GLY A 208 5.96 8.54 -1.85
C GLY A 208 5.21 7.33 -2.42
N ILE A 209 4.48 7.58 -3.49
CA ILE A 209 3.70 6.59 -4.24
C ILE A 209 4.27 6.48 -5.65
N GLY A 210 4.58 5.28 -6.09
CA GLY A 210 4.95 4.99 -7.47
C GLY A 210 3.71 4.92 -8.34
N LEU A 211 3.67 5.73 -9.38
CA LEU A 211 2.66 5.75 -10.41
C LEU A 211 3.17 4.97 -11.62
N PHE A 212 2.42 3.97 -12.05
CA PHE A 212 2.82 3.11 -13.15
C PHE A 212 2.07 3.47 -14.43
N SER A 213 2.73 3.27 -15.55
CA SER A 213 2.11 3.33 -16.87
C SER A 213 2.63 2.14 -17.70
N ASN A 214 1.72 1.36 -18.29
CA ASN A 214 2.07 0.12 -19.00
C ASN A 214 2.91 -0.85 -18.14
N ASN A 215 2.52 -1.06 -16.88
CA ASN A 215 3.16 -1.94 -15.89
C ASN A 215 4.61 -1.55 -15.51
N LYS A 216 5.04 -0.34 -15.83
CA LYS A 216 6.37 0.20 -15.50
C LYS A 216 6.22 1.44 -14.63
N LEU A 217 7.12 1.61 -13.68
CA LEU A 217 7.19 2.83 -12.90
C LEU A 217 7.45 4.02 -13.82
N SER A 218 6.56 5.00 -13.79
CA SER A 218 6.66 6.24 -14.57
C SER A 218 7.06 7.43 -13.70
N TYR A 219 6.58 7.48 -12.47
CA TYR A 219 6.81 8.61 -11.58
C TYR A 219 6.70 8.19 -10.11
N ILE A 220 7.41 8.88 -9.23
CA ILE A 220 7.28 8.76 -7.77
C ILE A 220 6.83 10.11 -7.23
N THR A 221 5.71 10.13 -6.52
CA THR A 221 5.13 11.35 -5.97
C THR A 221 6.00 11.96 -4.87
N ASN A 222 6.01 13.29 -4.82
CA ASN A 222 6.54 14.04 -3.68
C ASN A 222 5.54 14.04 -2.50
N GLU A 223 5.88 14.69 -1.39
CA GLU A 223 5.07 14.70 -0.17
C GLU A 223 3.66 15.27 -0.40
N ASN A 224 3.52 16.43 -1.03
CA ASN A 224 2.22 17.06 -1.28
C ASN A 224 1.37 16.26 -2.28
N GLU A 225 2.00 15.74 -3.33
CA GLU A 225 1.34 14.86 -4.30
C GLU A 225 0.87 13.56 -3.64
N THR A 226 1.64 13.01 -2.68
CA THR A 226 1.27 11.82 -1.91
C THR A 226 0.05 12.10 -1.04
N LYS A 227 0.07 13.19 -0.27
CA LYS A 227 -1.07 13.62 0.56
C LYS A 227 -2.34 13.77 -0.28
N GLY A 228 -2.26 14.52 -1.39
CA GLY A 228 -3.38 14.70 -2.29
C GLY A 228 -3.87 13.40 -2.92
N PHE A 229 -2.97 12.49 -3.31
CA PHE A 229 -3.33 11.19 -3.88
C PHE A 229 -4.11 10.33 -2.88
N VAL A 230 -3.60 10.22 -1.64
CA VAL A 230 -4.24 9.40 -0.58
C VAL A 230 -5.60 9.98 -0.19
N MET A 231 -5.73 11.31 -0.14
CA MET A 231 -7.01 12.01 0.04
C MET A 231 -8.00 11.65 -1.08
N LEU A 232 -7.64 11.85 -2.34
CA LEU A 232 -8.49 11.57 -3.50
C LEU A 232 -8.90 10.10 -3.60
N LYS A 233 -8.07 9.18 -3.05
CA LYS A 233 -8.40 7.75 -2.95
C LYS A 233 -9.29 7.41 -1.76
N ASN A 234 -9.58 8.35 -0.86
CA ASN A 234 -10.25 8.10 0.43
C ASN A 234 -9.57 6.98 1.23
N LYS A 235 -8.22 7.01 1.29
CA LYS A 235 -7.40 6.01 1.97
C LYS A 235 -6.73 6.56 3.23
N THR A 236 -7.06 7.77 3.66
CA THR A 236 -6.59 8.37 4.91
C THR A 236 -7.73 9.03 5.64
N ASP A 237 -7.65 9.04 6.95
CA ASP A 237 -8.57 9.76 7.82
C ASP A 237 -8.02 11.15 8.16
N ASP A 238 -6.71 11.28 8.27
CA ASP A 238 -6.01 12.49 8.69
C ASP A 238 -4.98 12.92 7.65
N VAL A 239 -4.77 14.23 7.53
CA VAL A 239 -3.69 14.81 6.72
C VAL A 239 -3.08 15.99 7.45
N LEU A 240 -1.75 16.00 7.58
CA LEU A 240 -1.00 17.13 8.12
C LEU A 240 -0.60 18.07 6.98
N LEU A 241 -1.00 19.33 7.06
CA LEU A 241 -0.64 20.37 6.10
C LEU A 241 0.03 21.53 6.83
N GLN A 242 0.85 22.28 6.10
CA GLN A 242 1.46 23.50 6.59
C GLN A 242 0.98 24.69 5.75
N LEU A 243 0.40 25.68 6.40
CA LEU A 243 -0.04 26.93 5.78
C LEU A 243 1.03 28.00 5.93
N ASN A 244 1.04 28.96 5.02
CA ASN A 244 1.85 30.15 5.14
C ASN A 244 0.94 31.37 5.27
N ASP A 245 1.03 32.09 6.40
CA ASP A 245 0.28 33.30 6.68
C ASP A 245 1.24 34.47 6.91
N GLU A 246 0.97 35.63 6.35
CA GLU A 246 1.85 36.79 6.44
C GLU A 246 2.04 37.29 7.89
N LYS A 247 0.98 37.24 8.69
CA LYS A 247 0.98 37.69 10.09
C LYS A 247 1.54 36.65 11.05
N LEU A 248 1.10 35.38 10.88
CA LEU A 248 1.33 34.28 11.82
C LEU A 248 2.55 33.41 11.46
N GLY A 249 3.10 33.58 10.25
CA GLY A 249 4.17 32.74 9.73
C GLY A 249 3.65 31.38 9.28
N LYS A 250 4.40 30.33 9.54
CA LYS A 250 3.97 28.97 9.25
C LYS A 250 2.97 28.49 10.30
N ILE A 251 1.95 27.80 9.83
CA ILE A 251 0.88 27.26 10.66
C ILE A 251 0.73 25.79 10.30
N ASP A 252 1.00 24.92 11.24
CA ASP A 252 0.72 23.50 11.08
C ASP A 252 -0.77 23.25 11.38
N ILE A 253 -1.42 22.52 10.50
CA ILE A 253 -2.81 22.11 10.66
C ILE A 253 -2.94 20.61 10.46
N LYS A 254 -3.91 20.03 11.16
CA LYS A 254 -4.36 18.67 10.93
C LYS A 254 -5.78 18.73 10.36
N LEU A 255 -5.95 18.16 9.17
CA LEU A 255 -7.26 17.85 8.64
C LEU A 255 -7.65 16.44 9.08
N SER A 256 -8.79 16.29 9.74
CA SER A 256 -9.34 15.00 10.17
C SER A 256 -10.66 14.70 9.48
N ASN A 257 -11.11 13.44 9.53
CA ASN A 257 -12.33 12.98 8.86
C ASN A 257 -12.38 13.34 7.36
N VAL A 258 -11.22 13.30 6.69
CA VAL A 258 -11.09 13.70 5.28
C VAL A 258 -11.90 12.78 4.39
N LYS A 259 -12.80 13.34 3.61
CA LYS A 259 -13.63 12.64 2.62
C LYS A 259 -13.65 13.37 1.30
N CYS A 260 -13.40 12.65 0.20
CA CYS A 260 -13.45 13.16 -1.15
C CYS A 260 -14.60 12.51 -1.91
N LYS A 261 -15.58 13.30 -2.36
CA LYS A 261 -16.64 12.84 -3.24
C LYS A 261 -16.22 13.11 -4.70
N ASN A 262 -15.71 12.08 -5.34
CA ASN A 262 -15.20 12.13 -6.70
C ASN A 262 -16.32 11.89 -7.73
N SER A 263 -16.27 12.63 -8.83
CA SER A 263 -17.20 12.47 -9.95
C SER A 263 -16.55 12.96 -11.25
N VAL A 264 -17.16 12.64 -12.39
CA VAL A 264 -16.75 13.16 -13.68
C VAL A 264 -17.89 13.92 -14.32
N LYS A 265 -17.55 15.00 -15.03
CA LYS A 265 -18.48 15.78 -15.83
C LYS A 265 -17.94 15.92 -17.25
N TYR A 266 -18.85 16.05 -18.22
CA TYR A 266 -18.48 16.33 -19.60
C TYR A 266 -18.98 17.73 -19.95
N ILE A 267 -18.07 18.69 -20.02
CA ILE A 267 -18.38 20.11 -20.18
C ILE A 267 -17.55 20.63 -21.36
N ASN A 268 -18.20 21.29 -22.31
CA ASN A 268 -17.52 21.87 -23.49
C ASN A 268 -16.62 20.86 -24.21
N SER A 269 -17.14 19.64 -24.44
CA SER A 269 -16.43 18.53 -25.10
C SER A 269 -15.16 18.08 -24.36
N LYS A 270 -15.05 18.34 -23.05
CA LYS A 270 -13.92 17.91 -22.20
C LYS A 270 -14.41 17.16 -20.98
N VAL A 271 -13.71 16.09 -20.65
CA VAL A 271 -13.90 15.38 -19.39
C VAL A 271 -13.26 16.22 -18.27
N THR A 272 -14.00 16.46 -17.22
CA THR A 272 -13.52 17.14 -16.01
C THR A 272 -13.68 16.22 -14.82
N PHE A 273 -12.59 15.92 -14.13
CA PHE A 273 -12.63 15.23 -12.86
C PHE A 273 -12.90 16.23 -11.75
N CYS A 274 -13.99 16.03 -11.04
CA CYS A 274 -14.47 16.90 -9.96
C CYS A 274 -14.34 16.18 -8.63
N THR A 275 -13.91 16.90 -7.60
CA THR A 275 -13.88 16.39 -6.23
C THR A 275 -14.44 17.44 -5.26
N ASP A 276 -15.33 17.01 -4.38
CA ASP A 276 -15.81 17.82 -3.25
C ASP A 276 -15.16 17.25 -1.98
N ILE A 277 -14.27 18.02 -1.37
CA ILE A 277 -13.48 17.61 -0.22
C ILE A 277 -14.14 18.14 1.05
N SER A 278 -14.38 17.28 2.02
CA SER A 278 -14.84 17.66 3.36
C SER A 278 -13.83 17.20 4.40
N ALA A 279 -13.58 18.05 5.40
CA ALA A 279 -12.68 17.72 6.50
C ALA A 279 -12.98 18.63 7.70
N ASP A 280 -12.55 18.18 8.89
CA ASP A 280 -12.51 18.98 10.11
C ASP A 280 -11.08 19.47 10.33
N LEU A 281 -10.92 20.76 10.63
CA LEU A 281 -9.63 21.41 10.81
C LEU A 281 -9.32 21.57 12.29
N MET A 282 -8.21 21.00 12.70
CA MET A 282 -7.57 21.22 13.99
C MET A 282 -6.33 22.08 13.79
N LEU A 283 -6.22 23.15 14.57
CA LEU A 283 -5.06 24.04 14.56
C LEU A 283 -3.93 23.38 15.37
N GLY A 284 -2.74 23.30 14.77
CA GLY A 284 -1.52 22.86 15.41
C GLY A 284 -0.62 24.02 15.85
N GLU A 285 0.70 23.88 15.64
CA GLU A 285 1.67 24.90 16.00
C GLU A 285 1.62 26.10 15.06
N ILE A 286 1.83 27.31 15.62
CA ILE A 286 1.94 28.57 14.90
C ILE A 286 3.31 29.15 15.16
N GLU A 287 4.11 29.35 14.11
CA GLU A 287 5.51 29.79 14.21
C GLU A 287 5.69 31.08 15.02
N LYS A 288 4.79 32.05 14.85
CA LYS A 288 4.82 33.33 15.57
C LYS A 288 3.72 33.44 16.64
N GLY A 289 3.27 32.29 17.16
CA GLY A 289 2.00 32.22 17.89
C GLY A 289 2.05 32.15 19.42
N ALA A 290 3.25 32.00 20.03
CA ALA A 290 3.37 31.72 21.45
C ALA A 290 2.67 32.73 22.39
N ASP A 291 2.52 34.01 21.94
CA ASP A 291 1.89 35.10 22.71
C ASP A 291 0.71 35.76 21.96
N ILE A 292 0.25 35.17 20.84
CA ILE A 292 -0.78 35.76 19.99
C ILE A 292 -2.15 35.18 20.38
N LYS A 293 -3.05 36.02 20.82
CA LYS A 293 -4.49 35.65 20.89
C LYS A 293 -5.09 35.80 19.51
N LEU A 294 -5.55 34.67 18.95
CA LEU A 294 -6.23 34.65 17.66
C LEU A 294 -7.62 35.29 17.80
N ASP A 295 -7.95 36.21 16.90
CA ASP A 295 -9.29 36.78 16.79
C ASP A 295 -10.13 36.04 15.73
N GLN A 296 -11.38 36.38 15.58
CA GLN A 296 -12.30 35.79 14.62
C GLN A 296 -11.82 35.93 13.16
N ASN A 297 -11.15 37.02 12.82
CA ASN A 297 -10.63 37.26 11.48
C ASN A 297 -9.43 36.36 11.20
N ASP A 298 -8.60 36.10 12.22
CA ASP A 298 -7.48 35.14 12.09
C ASP A 298 -8.02 33.73 11.78
N TYR A 299 -9.04 33.26 12.48
CA TYR A 299 -9.69 31.98 12.22
C TYR A 299 -10.31 31.88 10.82
N LEU A 300 -11.00 32.94 10.36
CA LEU A 300 -11.57 32.99 9.01
C LEU A 300 -10.47 32.90 7.94
N ARG A 301 -9.36 33.61 8.16
CA ARG A 301 -8.21 33.61 7.25
C ARG A 301 -7.51 32.24 7.21
N ILE A 302 -7.27 31.63 8.39
CA ILE A 302 -6.69 30.28 8.48
C ILE A 302 -7.57 29.28 7.75
N ASN A 303 -8.89 29.32 7.94
CA ASN A 303 -9.81 28.42 7.24
C ASN A 303 -9.78 28.63 5.72
N ALA A 304 -9.71 29.87 5.25
CA ALA A 304 -9.58 30.16 3.82
C ALA A 304 -8.25 29.64 3.23
N LEU A 305 -7.15 29.77 3.96
CA LEU A 305 -5.85 29.22 3.59
C LEU A 305 -5.87 27.69 3.58
N ALA A 306 -6.47 27.05 4.57
CA ALA A 306 -6.62 25.60 4.65
C ALA A 306 -7.42 25.05 3.46
N LYS A 307 -8.54 25.69 3.09
CA LYS A 307 -9.30 25.31 1.89
C LYS A 307 -8.43 25.39 0.63
N LYS A 308 -7.74 26.49 0.41
CA LYS A 308 -6.87 26.71 -0.75
C LYS A 308 -5.74 25.66 -0.80
N GLU A 309 -5.11 25.37 0.32
CA GLU A 309 -4.02 24.39 0.39
C GLU A 309 -4.55 22.96 0.16
N CYS A 310 -5.69 22.61 0.73
CA CYS A 310 -6.35 21.32 0.51
C CYS A 310 -6.65 21.08 -0.99
N GLU A 311 -7.21 22.08 -1.68
CA GLU A 311 -7.46 22.03 -3.12
C GLU A 311 -6.15 21.98 -3.94
N SER A 312 -5.11 22.66 -3.47
CA SER A 312 -3.78 22.70 -4.09
C SER A 312 -3.10 21.32 -4.06
N VAL A 313 -3.08 20.64 -2.91
CA VAL A 313 -2.48 19.30 -2.82
C VAL A 313 -3.28 18.26 -3.62
N ALA A 314 -4.60 18.36 -3.65
CA ALA A 314 -5.44 17.51 -4.50
C ALA A 314 -5.14 17.72 -5.99
N LYS A 315 -4.99 18.97 -6.43
CA LYS A 315 -4.60 19.32 -7.80
C LYS A 315 -3.20 18.82 -8.15
N SER A 316 -2.26 18.93 -7.20
CA SER A 316 -0.88 18.45 -7.39
C SER A 316 -0.85 16.94 -7.64
N ALA A 317 -1.60 16.16 -6.87
CA ALA A 317 -1.74 14.73 -7.06
C ALA A 317 -2.35 14.35 -8.42
N PHE A 318 -3.42 15.05 -8.82
CA PHE A 318 -4.01 14.85 -10.15
C PHE A 318 -3.01 15.17 -11.26
N SER A 319 -2.28 16.28 -11.15
CA SER A 319 -1.27 16.69 -12.13
C SER A 319 -0.11 15.69 -12.20
N ALA A 320 0.33 15.13 -11.08
CA ALA A 320 1.33 14.08 -11.04
C ALA A 320 0.88 12.84 -11.82
N CYS A 321 -0.38 12.42 -11.65
CA CYS A 321 -0.96 11.31 -12.41
C CYS A 321 -0.99 11.61 -13.92
N GLN A 322 -1.38 12.83 -14.32
CA GLN A 322 -1.39 13.23 -15.73
C GLN A 322 0.01 13.24 -16.34
N ASN A 323 0.98 13.83 -15.66
CA ASN A 323 2.37 13.92 -16.10
C ASN A 323 3.00 12.52 -16.20
N ALA A 324 2.66 11.61 -15.28
CA ALA A 324 3.08 10.21 -15.32
C ALA A 324 2.41 9.43 -16.47
N GLY A 325 1.34 9.94 -17.06
CA GLY A 325 0.49 9.19 -18.00
C GLY A 325 -0.17 7.96 -17.34
N SER A 326 -0.50 8.09 -16.05
CA SER A 326 -1.02 7.03 -15.18
C SER A 326 -2.39 7.40 -14.63
N ASP A 327 -3.45 6.71 -15.05
CA ASP A 327 -4.79 6.87 -14.47
C ASP A 327 -4.93 6.08 -13.15
N ALA A 328 -4.00 6.27 -12.22
CA ALA A 328 -4.02 5.67 -10.90
C ALA A 328 -5.19 6.15 -10.03
N LEU A 329 -5.76 7.32 -10.33
CA LEU A 329 -6.98 7.84 -9.70
C LEU A 329 -8.26 7.17 -10.22
N ARG A 330 -8.17 6.35 -11.28
CA ARG A 330 -9.27 5.58 -11.87
C ARG A 330 -10.36 6.46 -12.46
N ILE A 331 -9.98 7.58 -13.09
CA ILE A 331 -10.92 8.53 -13.72
C ILE A 331 -11.66 7.86 -14.88
N GLY A 332 -10.99 7.00 -15.65
CA GLY A 332 -11.64 6.16 -16.66
C GLY A 332 -12.76 5.29 -16.12
N LYS A 333 -12.62 4.79 -14.88
CA LYS A 333 -13.66 4.01 -14.21
C LYS A 333 -14.86 4.87 -13.82
N TYR A 334 -14.62 6.08 -13.29
CA TYR A 334 -15.71 7.04 -13.05
C TYR A 334 -16.43 7.38 -14.37
N LEU A 335 -15.66 7.62 -15.44
CA LEU A 335 -16.22 7.94 -16.76
C LEU A 335 -17.06 6.80 -17.31
N ALA A 336 -16.57 5.55 -17.22
CA ALA A 336 -17.30 4.37 -17.68
C ALA A 336 -18.61 4.15 -16.90
N LYS A 337 -18.60 4.49 -15.60
CA LYS A 337 -19.77 4.34 -14.73
C LYS A 337 -20.79 5.45 -14.92
N ASP A 338 -20.33 6.71 -14.90
CA ASP A 338 -21.22 7.88 -14.81
C ASP A 338 -21.62 8.44 -16.17
N LEU A 339 -20.78 8.22 -17.21
CA LEU A 339 -20.94 8.73 -18.57
C LEU A 339 -20.54 7.66 -19.62
N PRO A 340 -21.24 6.52 -19.68
CA PRO A 340 -20.84 5.36 -20.48
C PRO A 340 -20.71 5.67 -21.99
N GLU A 341 -21.57 6.49 -22.56
CA GLU A 341 -21.49 6.87 -23.98
C GLU A 341 -20.20 7.67 -24.28
N VAL A 342 -19.81 8.59 -23.39
CA VAL A 342 -18.57 9.35 -23.54
C VAL A 342 -17.36 8.43 -23.41
N TYR A 343 -17.42 7.47 -22.46
CA TYR A 343 -16.36 6.47 -22.28
C TYR A 343 -16.20 5.59 -23.52
N GLU A 344 -17.27 5.05 -24.07
CA GLU A 344 -17.23 4.21 -25.27
C GLU A 344 -16.54 4.91 -26.45
N ASN A 345 -16.76 6.21 -26.61
CA ASN A 345 -16.12 7.01 -27.66
C ASN A 345 -14.64 7.33 -27.40
N GLN A 346 -14.14 7.14 -26.15
CA GLN A 346 -12.79 7.53 -25.74
C GLN A 346 -11.92 6.36 -25.29
N LYS A 347 -12.49 5.19 -25.00
CA LYS A 347 -11.80 4.05 -24.37
C LYS A 347 -10.55 3.58 -25.13
N ASP A 348 -10.59 3.52 -26.44
CA ASP A 348 -9.48 3.03 -27.27
C ASP A 348 -8.26 3.96 -27.23
N ASN A 349 -8.48 5.26 -26.96
CA ASN A 349 -7.45 6.28 -26.84
C ASN A 349 -7.39 6.88 -25.43
N TRP A 350 -7.88 6.15 -24.39
CA TRP A 350 -8.04 6.71 -23.05
C TRP A 350 -6.73 7.29 -22.49
N LYS A 351 -5.60 6.64 -22.68
CA LYS A 351 -4.30 7.15 -22.21
C LYS A 351 -3.92 8.53 -22.78
N GLN A 352 -4.29 8.78 -24.03
CA GLN A 352 -4.07 10.09 -24.66
C GLN A 352 -5.12 11.10 -24.19
N ASN A 353 -6.36 10.66 -24.04
CA ASN A 353 -7.46 11.51 -23.61
C ASN A 353 -7.36 11.88 -22.13
N PHE A 354 -6.84 10.99 -21.29
CA PHE A 354 -6.56 11.26 -19.89
C PHE A 354 -5.66 12.50 -19.69
N LYS A 355 -4.66 12.71 -20.55
CA LYS A 355 -3.81 13.91 -20.53
C LYS A 355 -4.56 15.22 -20.77
N LYS A 356 -5.78 15.16 -21.32
CA LYS A 356 -6.63 16.32 -21.62
C LYS A 356 -7.74 16.54 -20.60
N VAL A 357 -7.86 15.65 -19.61
CA VAL A 357 -8.84 15.77 -18.52
C VAL A 357 -8.58 17.03 -17.72
N SER A 358 -9.60 17.81 -17.45
CA SER A 358 -9.53 18.96 -16.55
C SER A 358 -9.77 18.53 -15.09
N PHE A 359 -9.27 19.30 -14.13
CA PHE A 359 -9.49 19.06 -12.72
C PHE A 359 -10.19 20.24 -12.06
N TYR A 360 -11.19 19.95 -11.24
CA TYR A 360 -11.89 20.93 -10.43
C TYR A 360 -12.09 20.38 -9.01
N ALA A 361 -11.68 21.14 -8.01
CA ALA A 361 -11.86 20.78 -6.61
C ALA A 361 -12.59 21.90 -5.87
N THR A 362 -13.45 21.51 -4.96
CA THR A 362 -14.02 22.37 -3.93
C THR A 362 -13.75 21.76 -2.58
N SER A 363 -13.65 22.60 -1.55
CA SER A 363 -13.42 22.15 -0.20
C SER A 363 -14.39 22.80 0.79
N ASN A 364 -14.93 21.99 1.68
CA ASN A 364 -15.71 22.44 2.84
C ASN A 364 -15.01 21.96 4.11
N ILE A 365 -14.31 22.89 4.76
CA ILE A 365 -13.50 22.61 5.94
C ILE A 365 -14.16 23.26 7.14
N ASN A 366 -14.50 22.45 8.14
CA ASN A 366 -15.07 22.90 9.39
C ASN A 366 -13.94 23.13 10.40
N LEU A 367 -13.85 24.33 10.95
CA LEU A 367 -12.92 24.60 12.03
C LEU A 367 -13.50 24.02 13.33
N GLU A 368 -12.84 23.00 13.90
CA GLU A 368 -13.15 22.58 15.25
C GLU A 368 -12.69 23.67 16.23
N LYS A 369 -13.63 24.27 16.98
CA LYS A 369 -13.24 25.14 18.07
C LYS A 369 -12.41 24.34 19.04
N LEU A 370 -11.14 24.75 19.25
CA LEU A 370 -10.38 24.28 20.40
C LEU A 370 -11.27 24.46 21.64
N SER A 371 -11.60 23.36 22.31
CA SER A 371 -12.23 23.43 23.62
C SER A 371 -11.33 24.32 24.47
N ASP A 372 -11.92 25.41 25.02
CA ASP A 372 -11.26 26.33 25.96
C ASP A 372 -10.58 25.57 27.11
N ASN A 373 -9.35 25.11 26.92
CA ASN A 373 -8.45 24.68 27.97
C ASN A 373 -7.34 25.70 28.22
N SER A 374 -7.61 26.99 27.93
CA SER A 374 -6.76 28.11 28.35
C SER A 374 -7.33 28.81 29.57
N GLN A 375 -7.72 28.03 30.60
CA GLN A 375 -7.74 28.51 31.98
C GLN A 375 -6.68 27.76 32.75
N ILE A 376 -5.42 28.17 32.54
CA ILE A 376 -4.40 28.01 33.60
C ILE A 376 -4.20 29.45 34.11
N GLU A 377 -4.74 29.68 35.28
CA GLU A 377 -4.44 30.84 36.14
C GLU A 377 -2.95 30.85 36.52
#